data_77f79b317c2a397e4c499e075cf83e67
#
_entry.id   77f79b317c2a397e4c499e075cf83e67
#
_cell.length_a   1.000
_cell.length_b   1.000
_cell.length_c   1.000
_cell.angle_alpha   90.00
_cell.angle_beta   90.00
_cell.angle_gamma   90.00
#
_symmetry.space_group_name_H-M   'P 1'
#
loop_
_entity.id
_entity.type
_entity.pdbx_description
1 polymer ?
#
loop_
_entity_poly.entity_id
_entity_poly.type
_entity_poly.pdbx_seq_one_letter_code
_entity_poly.pdbx_strand_id
1 'polypeptide(L)'
;MEKLQKTLEEWRAMLDPEQYNVCRLKGTERPFSGKYNDTRIDGVYHCICCDEPLFDSKTKFDSGCGWPSFYEPLVGSAVVEVRDVSHGMIRTEVVCAKCDAHLGHVFPDGPPPTGLRYCINSVCLDLVPRE
;
A
#
# COMPACT_ATOMS: atom_id res chain seq x y z
N MET A 1 7.20 -3.94 -17.10
CA MET A 1 7.20 -4.85 -15.93
C MET A 1 6.28 -6.03 -16.22
N GLU A 2 6.78 -7.21 -16.06
CA GLU A 2 5.96 -8.41 -16.19
C GLU A 2 5.05 -8.58 -14.98
N LYS A 3 3.77 -8.85 -15.22
CA LYS A 3 2.83 -9.08 -14.14
C LYS A 3 3.04 -10.43 -13.49
N LEU A 4 3.00 -10.46 -12.17
CA LEU A 4 2.94 -11.71 -11.40
C LEU A 4 1.47 -12.04 -11.16
N GLN A 5 1.00 -13.13 -11.73
CA GLN A 5 -0.38 -13.55 -11.61
C GLN A 5 -0.48 -14.91 -10.94
N LYS A 6 -1.38 -15.00 -9.97
CA LYS A 6 -1.69 -16.23 -9.25
C LYS A 6 -3.20 -16.31 -9.05
N THR A 7 -3.72 -17.52 -8.87
CA THR A 7 -5.13 -17.69 -8.51
C THR A 7 -5.36 -17.23 -7.06
N LEU A 8 -6.59 -16.92 -6.72
CA LEU A 8 -6.93 -16.56 -5.33
C LEU A 8 -6.57 -17.68 -4.36
N GLU A 9 -6.72 -18.93 -4.79
CA GLU A 9 -6.36 -20.08 -3.97
C GLU A 9 -4.86 -20.12 -3.69
N GLU A 10 -4.02 -19.83 -4.68
CA GLU A 10 -2.57 -19.74 -4.51
C GLU A 10 -2.19 -18.60 -3.56
N TRP A 11 -2.79 -17.42 -3.70
CA TRP A 11 -2.55 -16.30 -2.79
C TRP A 11 -2.97 -16.66 -1.36
N ARG A 12 -4.12 -17.31 -1.22
CA ARG A 12 -4.63 -17.71 0.10
C ARG A 12 -3.68 -18.69 0.80
N ALA A 13 -3.00 -19.53 0.04
CA ALA A 13 -2.06 -20.49 0.60
C ALA A 13 -0.78 -19.85 1.12
N MET A 14 -0.36 -18.71 0.55
CA MET A 14 0.90 -18.08 0.92
C MET A 14 0.75 -16.85 1.85
N LEU A 15 -0.44 -16.29 1.98
CA LEU A 15 -0.69 -15.10 2.81
C LEU A 15 -1.44 -15.50 4.07
N ASP A 16 -1.25 -14.73 5.17
CA ASP A 16 -2.10 -14.93 6.33
C ASP A 16 -3.51 -14.39 6.04
N PRO A 17 -4.53 -14.73 6.88
CA PRO A 17 -5.90 -14.32 6.58
C PRO A 17 -6.11 -12.82 6.42
N GLU A 18 -5.43 -11.98 7.21
CA GLU A 18 -5.57 -10.53 7.10
C GLU A 18 -4.91 -10.01 5.82
N GLN A 19 -3.70 -10.48 5.51
CA GLN A 19 -3.01 -10.11 4.27
C GLN A 19 -3.85 -10.47 3.06
N TYR A 20 -4.41 -11.68 3.05
CA TYR A 20 -5.26 -12.14 1.96
C TYR A 20 -6.51 -11.27 1.82
N ASN A 21 -7.18 -11.00 2.93
CA ASN A 21 -8.40 -10.19 2.91
C ASN A 21 -8.14 -8.78 2.35
N VAL A 22 -7.08 -8.11 2.80
CA VAL A 22 -6.78 -6.75 2.37
C VAL A 22 -6.22 -6.73 0.96
N CYS A 23 -5.20 -7.54 0.68
CA CYS A 23 -4.46 -7.45 -0.59
C CYS A 23 -5.21 -8.05 -1.77
N ARG A 24 -6.01 -9.09 -1.55
CA ARG A 24 -6.67 -9.80 -2.65
C ARG A 24 -8.17 -9.62 -2.68
N LEU A 25 -8.81 -9.36 -1.55
CA LEU A 25 -10.26 -9.19 -1.47
C LEU A 25 -10.68 -7.73 -1.24
N LYS A 26 -9.73 -6.80 -1.31
CA LYS A 26 -9.93 -5.35 -1.17
C LYS A 26 -10.48 -4.92 0.19
N GLY A 27 -10.11 -5.65 1.25
CA GLY A 27 -10.44 -5.23 2.60
C GLY A 27 -9.57 -4.06 3.05
N THR A 28 -9.80 -3.59 4.26
CA THR A 28 -9.05 -2.49 4.86
C THR A 28 -8.71 -2.89 6.30
N GLU A 29 -7.44 -2.70 6.69
CA GLU A 29 -7.08 -2.91 8.09
C GLU A 29 -7.72 -1.82 8.95
N ARG A 30 -7.93 -2.11 10.24
CA ARG A 30 -8.48 -1.14 11.18
C ARG A 30 -7.50 0.03 11.36
N PRO A 31 -7.99 1.28 11.42
CA PRO A 31 -7.09 2.43 11.62
C PRO A 31 -6.29 2.27 12.92
N PHE A 32 -5.04 2.70 12.88
CA PHE A 32 -4.10 2.67 14.00
C PHE A 32 -3.71 1.26 14.45
N SER A 33 -4.10 0.21 13.71
CA SER A 33 -3.78 -1.18 14.05
C SER A 33 -2.54 -1.71 13.36
N GLY A 34 -2.07 -1.07 12.29
CA GLY A 34 -0.97 -1.56 11.48
C GLY A 34 0.39 -1.32 12.12
N LYS A 35 1.28 -2.28 11.97
CA LYS A 35 2.61 -2.21 12.61
C LYS A 35 3.50 -1.09 12.07
N TYR A 36 3.22 -0.57 10.89
CA TYR A 36 4.03 0.49 10.28
C TYR A 36 3.43 1.89 10.40
N ASN A 37 2.28 2.03 11.07
CA ASN A 37 1.64 3.34 11.19
C ASN A 37 2.59 4.40 11.76
N ASP A 38 3.28 4.07 12.86
CA ASP A 38 4.17 5.00 13.55
C ASP A 38 5.66 4.68 13.36
N THR A 39 6.00 3.81 12.43
CA THR A 39 7.38 3.37 12.22
C THR A 39 8.23 4.49 11.64
N ARG A 40 9.44 4.65 12.18
CA ARG A 40 10.41 5.65 11.73
C ARG A 40 11.74 5.03 11.28
N ILE A 41 11.74 3.73 11.03
CA ILE A 41 12.93 3.00 10.57
C ILE A 41 13.20 3.40 9.11
N ASP A 42 14.45 3.75 8.80
CA ASP A 42 14.85 4.05 7.43
C ASP A 42 14.90 2.78 6.58
N GLY A 43 14.26 2.79 5.44
CA GLY A 43 14.22 1.65 4.57
C GLY A 43 13.24 1.80 3.43
N VAL A 44 13.00 0.69 2.73
CA VAL A 44 12.08 0.63 1.60
C VAL A 44 10.97 -0.34 1.93
N TYR A 45 9.74 0.08 1.68
CA TYR A 45 8.55 -0.76 1.88
C TYR A 45 8.25 -1.52 0.60
N HIS A 46 8.28 -2.85 0.68
CA HIS A 46 8.01 -3.75 -0.43
C HIS A 46 6.58 -4.29 -0.36
N CYS A 47 6.05 -4.71 -1.50
CA CYS A 47 4.75 -5.39 -1.54
C CYS A 47 4.85 -6.74 -0.84
N ILE A 48 3.96 -6.99 0.13
CA ILE A 48 3.97 -8.25 0.86
C ILE A 48 3.69 -9.48 -0.04
N CYS A 49 2.99 -9.25 -1.15
CA CYS A 49 2.62 -10.32 -2.06
C CYS A 49 3.72 -10.71 -3.05
N CYS A 50 4.41 -9.73 -3.63
CA CYS A 50 5.36 -9.98 -4.73
C CYS A 50 6.76 -9.44 -4.49
N ASP A 51 6.97 -8.79 -3.35
CA ASP A 51 8.26 -8.23 -2.94
C ASP A 51 8.75 -7.05 -3.80
N GLU A 52 7.89 -6.46 -4.62
CA GLU A 52 8.26 -5.28 -5.42
C GLU A 52 8.45 -4.06 -4.52
N PRO A 53 9.55 -3.29 -4.67
CA PRO A 53 9.73 -2.04 -3.90
C PRO A 53 8.65 -1.03 -4.26
N LEU A 54 7.96 -0.46 -3.28
CA LEU A 54 6.81 0.41 -3.50
C LEU A 54 7.01 1.84 -2.99
N PHE A 55 7.47 1.98 -1.74
CA PHE A 55 7.59 3.29 -1.10
C PHE A 55 8.87 3.37 -0.28
N ASP A 56 9.46 4.57 -0.25
CA ASP A 56 10.66 4.84 0.56
C ASP A 56 10.24 5.53 1.85
N SER A 57 10.88 5.16 2.96
CA SER A 57 10.63 5.80 4.25
C SER A 57 10.83 7.32 4.21
N LYS A 58 11.64 7.82 3.29
CA LYS A 58 11.91 9.26 3.13
C LYS A 58 10.66 10.05 2.75
N THR A 59 9.67 9.40 2.12
CA THR A 59 8.43 10.06 1.73
C THR A 59 7.28 9.78 2.70
N LYS A 60 7.54 9.00 3.76
CA LYS A 60 6.55 8.70 4.80
C LYS A 60 6.36 9.90 5.71
N PHE A 61 5.11 10.21 6.05
CA PHE A 61 4.80 11.31 6.95
C PHE A 61 3.60 10.96 7.85
N ASP A 62 3.47 11.69 8.97
CA ASP A 62 2.37 11.50 9.91
C ASP A 62 1.16 12.31 9.45
N SER A 63 0.16 11.64 8.89
CA SER A 63 -1.06 12.28 8.42
C SER A 63 -2.17 12.29 9.48
N GLY A 64 -2.06 11.43 10.50
CA GLY A 64 -3.09 11.27 11.51
C GLY A 64 -4.27 10.42 11.06
N CYS A 65 -4.22 9.84 9.86
CA CYS A 65 -5.35 9.08 9.32
C CYS A 65 -5.48 7.66 9.89
N GLY A 66 -4.43 7.14 10.53
CA GLY A 66 -4.45 5.80 11.11
C GLY A 66 -3.81 4.71 10.25
N TRP A 67 -3.26 5.08 9.11
CA TRP A 67 -2.53 4.18 8.21
C TRP A 67 -1.21 4.82 7.79
N PRO A 68 -0.19 4.01 7.45
CA PRO A 68 1.06 4.56 6.88
C PRO A 68 0.76 5.47 5.70
N SER A 69 1.35 6.65 5.69
CA SER A 69 1.10 7.65 4.65
C SER A 69 2.39 8.07 3.99
N PHE A 70 2.35 8.20 2.65
CA PHE A 70 3.50 8.59 1.83
C PHE A 70 3.03 9.65 0.85
N TYR A 71 3.91 10.58 0.47
CA TYR A 71 3.49 11.61 -0.49
C TYR A 71 3.84 11.25 -1.95
N GLU A 72 4.61 10.18 -2.17
CA GLU A 72 4.84 9.66 -3.52
C GLU A 72 5.35 8.21 -3.45
N PRO A 73 5.14 7.40 -4.51
CA PRO A 73 5.75 6.07 -4.60
C PRO A 73 7.25 6.18 -4.89
N LEU A 74 7.98 5.07 -4.69
CA LEU A 74 9.42 5.00 -4.94
C LEU A 74 9.75 5.40 -6.38
N VAL A 75 9.00 4.85 -7.33
CA VAL A 75 8.98 5.29 -8.74
C VAL A 75 7.53 5.31 -9.19
N GLY A 76 7.19 6.18 -10.14
CA GLY A 76 5.81 6.34 -10.57
C GLY A 76 5.18 5.06 -11.11
N SER A 77 5.97 4.17 -11.68
CA SER A 77 5.49 2.91 -12.25
C SER A 77 5.32 1.77 -11.23
N ALA A 78 5.66 2.01 -9.96
CA ALA A 78 5.55 0.96 -8.94
C ALA A 78 4.09 0.65 -8.59
N VAL A 79 3.20 1.62 -8.74
CA VAL A 79 1.78 1.49 -8.41
C VAL A 79 0.91 1.96 -9.57
N VAL A 80 -0.34 1.49 -9.57
CA VAL A 80 -1.36 1.91 -10.54
C VAL A 80 -2.54 2.47 -9.76
N GLU A 81 -3.11 3.57 -10.27
CA GLU A 81 -4.29 4.20 -9.69
C GLU A 81 -5.54 3.73 -10.42
N VAL A 82 -6.54 3.31 -9.67
CA VAL A 82 -7.79 2.77 -10.20
C VAL A 82 -8.96 3.49 -9.54
N ARG A 83 -9.94 3.91 -10.34
CA ARG A 83 -11.14 4.54 -9.80
C ARG A 83 -11.93 3.52 -8.95
N ASP A 84 -12.26 3.92 -7.72
CA ASP A 84 -12.99 3.09 -6.77
C ASP A 84 -14.29 3.81 -6.39
N VAL A 85 -15.41 3.21 -6.73
CA VAL A 85 -16.75 3.77 -6.42
C VAL A 85 -17.49 2.97 -5.36
N SER A 86 -16.78 2.08 -4.65
CA SER A 86 -17.38 1.25 -3.61
C SER A 86 -17.79 2.09 -2.38
N HIS A 87 -18.65 1.52 -1.54
CA HIS A 87 -19.13 2.14 -0.30
C HIS A 87 -19.79 3.50 -0.48
N GLY A 88 -20.37 3.77 -1.66
CA GLY A 88 -21.02 5.03 -1.94
C GLY A 88 -20.08 6.23 -2.05
N MET A 89 -18.78 5.97 -2.17
CA MET A 89 -17.75 7.01 -2.28
C MET A 89 -17.05 6.92 -3.63
N ILE A 90 -16.47 8.05 -4.07
CA ILE A 90 -15.61 8.09 -5.24
C ILE A 90 -14.20 8.34 -4.73
N ARG A 91 -13.33 7.35 -4.87
CA ARG A 91 -11.95 7.43 -4.41
C ARG A 91 -11.01 6.91 -5.49
N THR A 92 -9.70 7.10 -5.30
CA THR A 92 -8.67 6.53 -6.17
C THR A 92 -7.95 5.43 -5.40
N GLU A 93 -8.14 4.20 -5.85
CA GLU A 93 -7.48 3.03 -5.28
C GLU A 93 -6.04 2.95 -5.78
N VAL A 94 -5.13 2.51 -4.91
CA VAL A 94 -3.72 2.27 -5.26
C VAL A 94 -3.46 0.78 -5.23
N VAL A 95 -2.99 0.23 -6.35
CA VAL A 95 -2.65 -1.20 -6.45
C VAL A 95 -1.19 -1.38 -6.87
N CYS A 96 -0.61 -2.51 -6.48
CA CYS A 96 0.74 -2.87 -6.89
C CYS A 96 0.77 -3.11 -8.40
N ALA A 97 1.67 -2.43 -9.11
CA ALA A 97 1.75 -2.57 -10.57
C ALA A 97 2.16 -3.99 -11.01
N LYS A 98 2.89 -4.73 -10.14
CA LYS A 98 3.40 -6.05 -10.50
C LYS A 98 2.38 -7.18 -10.25
N CYS A 99 1.64 -7.14 -9.15
CA CYS A 99 0.75 -8.26 -8.80
C CYS A 99 -0.71 -7.88 -8.61
N ASP A 100 -1.06 -6.60 -8.82
CA ASP A 100 -2.41 -6.05 -8.67
C ASP A 100 -2.96 -6.13 -7.23
N ALA A 101 -2.10 -6.28 -6.22
CA ALA A 101 -2.54 -6.26 -4.84
C ALA A 101 -3.19 -4.92 -4.51
N HIS A 102 -4.35 -4.95 -3.85
CA HIS A 102 -4.94 -3.74 -3.28
C HIS A 102 -4.05 -3.25 -2.14
N LEU A 103 -3.56 -2.02 -2.23
CA LEU A 103 -2.66 -1.45 -1.23
C LEU A 103 -3.37 -0.43 -0.34
N GLY A 104 -4.22 0.39 -0.93
CA GLY A 104 -4.91 1.46 -0.22
C GLY A 104 -5.51 2.45 -1.20
N HIS A 105 -5.47 3.73 -0.83
CA HIS A 105 -6.04 4.82 -1.63
C HIS A 105 -5.12 6.03 -1.62
N VAL A 106 -5.25 6.89 -2.63
CA VAL A 106 -4.53 8.16 -2.69
C VAL A 106 -5.51 9.32 -2.68
N PHE A 107 -5.17 10.38 -1.95
CA PHE A 107 -6.01 11.56 -1.75
C PHE A 107 -5.23 12.83 -2.09
N PRO A 108 -5.90 13.92 -2.51
CA PRO A 108 -5.20 15.17 -2.90
C PRO A 108 -4.91 16.11 -1.74
N ASP A 109 -4.92 15.63 -0.52
CA ASP A 109 -4.73 16.42 0.70
C ASP A 109 -3.40 16.12 1.40
N GLY A 110 -2.34 15.90 0.62
CA GLY A 110 -1.01 15.60 1.13
C GLY A 110 -0.08 16.81 1.16
N PRO A 111 1.15 16.62 1.65
CA PRO A 111 2.14 17.68 1.75
C PRO A 111 2.84 17.94 0.41
N PRO A 112 3.55 19.10 0.26
CA PRO A 112 4.44 19.27 -0.86
C PRO A 112 5.55 18.19 -0.80
N PRO A 113 6.17 17.81 -1.92
CA PRO A 113 6.05 18.45 -3.23
C PRO A 113 4.85 18.01 -4.07
N THR A 114 4.25 16.85 -3.78
CA THR A 114 3.20 16.31 -4.65
C THR A 114 1.79 16.79 -4.31
N GLY A 115 1.55 17.14 -3.07
CA GLY A 115 0.19 17.42 -2.61
C GLY A 115 -0.66 16.17 -2.45
N LEU A 116 -0.07 14.98 -2.53
CA LEU A 116 -0.78 13.71 -2.47
C LEU A 116 -0.53 12.98 -1.16
N ARG A 117 -1.54 12.24 -0.71
CA ARG A 117 -1.44 11.37 0.46
C ARG A 117 -1.82 9.95 0.04
N TYR A 118 -0.80 9.10 -0.09
CA TYR A 118 -0.97 7.67 -0.32
C TYR A 118 -1.17 6.99 1.03
N CYS A 119 -2.40 6.58 1.29
CA CYS A 119 -2.81 5.97 2.55
C CYS A 119 -2.82 4.46 2.35
N ILE A 120 -1.82 3.77 2.90
CA ILE A 120 -1.53 2.38 2.54
C ILE A 120 -1.70 1.47 3.76
N ASN A 121 -2.32 0.29 3.58
CA ASN A 121 -2.49 -0.69 4.64
C ASN A 121 -1.13 -1.31 5.01
N SER A 122 -0.78 -1.31 6.31
CA SER A 122 0.47 -1.89 6.79
C SER A 122 0.61 -3.37 6.42
N VAL A 123 -0.50 -4.12 6.44
CA VAL A 123 -0.47 -5.56 6.14
C VAL A 123 -0.06 -5.85 4.70
N CYS A 124 -0.14 -4.85 3.82
CA CYS A 124 0.28 -4.97 2.42
C CYS A 124 1.77 -4.75 2.23
N LEU A 125 2.48 -4.35 3.27
CA LEU A 125 3.87 -3.89 3.19
C LEU A 125 4.81 -4.77 4.00
N ASP A 126 6.05 -4.84 3.51
CA ASP A 126 7.17 -5.45 4.22
C ASP A 126 8.32 -4.45 4.20
N LEU A 127 8.69 -3.93 5.37
CA LEU A 127 9.77 -2.96 5.47
C LEU A 127 11.12 -3.65 5.42
N VAL A 128 11.93 -3.26 4.44
CA VAL A 128 13.32 -3.72 4.31
C VAL A 128 14.22 -2.57 4.77
N PRO A 129 14.80 -2.66 5.98
CA PRO A 129 15.61 -1.56 6.52
C PRO A 129 16.90 -1.33 5.71
N ARG A 130 17.34 -0.08 5.65
CA ARG A 130 18.67 0.24 5.11
C ARG A 130 19.72 -0.02 6.17
N GLU A 131 20.84 -0.47 5.70
CA GLU A 131 22.00 -0.67 6.56
C GLU A 131 22.93 0.55 6.55
#